data_9b2de2331aea8518ef9789d632aedb53
#
_entry.id   9b2de2331aea8518ef9789d632aedb53
#
_cell.length_a   1.000
_cell.length_b   1.000
_cell.length_c   1.000
_cell.angle_alpha   90.00
_cell.angle_beta   90.00
_cell.angle_gamma   90.00
#
_symmetry.space_group_name_H-M   'P 1'
#
loop_
_entity.id
_entity.type
_entity.pdbx_description
1 polymer ?
#
loop_
_entity_poly.entity_id
_entity_poly.type
_entity_poly.pdbx_seq_one_letter_code
_entity_poly.pdbx_strand_id
1 'polypeptide(L)'
;MQLPAEAVTATALIEVVRISALPTGRDDPYPGTVVAHWAGSEAVDALALIESLPDSEQHRCGFSPGWSVRAYDTSLELALFEAAFCFTCHEVRLRGPAVPPALGTQFFDPGALPAQSLLSLFRKAGR
;
A
#
# COMPACT_ATOMS: atom_id res chain seq x y z
N MET A 1 -1.10 8.70 -7.98
CA MET A 1 -0.92 8.54 -6.54
C MET A 1 0.51 8.86 -6.14
N GLN A 2 0.73 9.44 -4.97
CA GLN A 2 2.06 9.83 -4.51
C GLN A 2 2.51 8.97 -3.33
N LEU A 3 3.75 8.48 -3.42
CA LEU A 3 4.45 7.82 -2.31
C LEU A 3 5.57 8.74 -1.79
N PRO A 4 6.00 8.58 -0.53
CA PRO A 4 7.13 9.36 -0.01
C PRO A 4 8.40 9.04 -0.81
N ALA A 5 8.94 10.03 -1.53
CA ALA A 5 10.02 9.81 -2.50
C ALA A 5 11.29 9.20 -1.88
N GLU A 6 11.68 9.67 -0.70
CA GLU A 6 12.88 9.15 -0.03
C GLU A 6 12.67 7.69 0.42
N ALA A 7 11.46 7.36 0.89
CA ALA A 7 11.13 6.00 1.28
C ALA A 7 11.12 5.05 0.09
N VAL A 8 10.59 5.49 -1.05
CA VAL A 8 10.62 4.70 -2.28
C VAL A 8 12.05 4.33 -2.66
N THR A 9 12.94 5.33 -2.65
CA THR A 9 14.36 5.12 -2.97
C THR A 9 15.04 4.17 -1.97
N ALA A 10 14.69 4.25 -0.69
CA ALA A 10 15.30 3.44 0.36
C ALA A 10 14.71 2.03 0.47
N THR A 11 13.58 1.74 -0.17
CA THR A 11 12.89 0.45 -0.03
C THR A 11 13.71 -0.68 -0.62
N ALA A 12 13.99 -1.69 0.20
CA ALA A 12 14.67 -2.92 -0.19
C ALA A 12 13.72 -4.13 -0.21
N LEU A 13 12.67 -4.09 0.60
CA LEU A 13 11.73 -5.20 0.74
C LEU A 13 10.32 -4.66 0.93
N ILE A 14 9.36 -5.33 0.31
CA ILE A 14 7.93 -5.10 0.53
C ILE A 14 7.31 -6.37 1.06
N GLU A 15 6.60 -6.26 2.20
CA GLU A 15 5.68 -7.30 2.65
C GLU A 15 4.31 -7.01 2.09
N VAL A 16 3.68 -8.04 1.52
CA VAL A 16 2.28 -7.97 1.07
C VAL A 16 1.40 -8.59 2.13
N VAL A 17 0.41 -7.84 2.58
CA VAL A 17 -0.47 -8.26 3.68
C VAL A 17 -1.90 -8.37 3.19
N ARG A 18 -2.52 -9.53 3.45
CA ARG A 18 -3.97 -9.66 3.33
C ARG A 18 -4.57 -9.23 4.66
N ILE A 19 -5.29 -8.10 4.63
CA ILE A 19 -5.81 -7.48 5.84
C ILE A 19 -7.03 -8.25 6.36
N SER A 20 -7.06 -8.49 7.67
CA SER A 20 -8.18 -9.17 8.35
C SER A 20 -9.04 -8.24 9.19
N ALA A 21 -8.53 -7.09 9.59
CA ALA A 21 -9.25 -6.14 10.44
C ALA A 21 -8.62 -4.74 10.35
N LEU A 22 -9.33 -3.74 10.83
CA LEU A 22 -8.75 -2.40 11.00
C LEU A 22 -7.85 -2.40 12.25
N PRO A 23 -6.79 -1.57 12.25
CA PRO A 23 -5.93 -1.47 13.42
C PRO A 23 -6.68 -0.84 14.59
N THR A 24 -6.32 -1.26 15.82
CA THR A 24 -6.92 -0.73 17.04
C THR A 24 -6.32 0.60 17.46
N GLY A 25 -5.02 0.79 17.20
CA GLY A 25 -4.30 2.01 17.50
C GLY A 25 -3.93 2.79 16.25
N ARG A 26 -3.77 4.10 16.42
CA ARG A 26 -3.47 5.02 15.31
C ARG A 26 -2.18 4.68 14.58
N ASP A 27 -1.18 4.23 15.32
CA ASP A 27 0.15 3.92 14.77
C ASP A 27 0.39 2.41 14.61
N ASP A 28 -0.63 1.59 14.88
CA ASP A 28 -0.51 0.15 14.74
C ASP A 28 -0.57 -0.26 13.26
N PRO A 29 0.16 -1.31 12.87
CA PRO A 29 0.04 -1.85 11.52
C PRO A 29 -1.34 -2.48 11.32
N TYR A 30 -1.76 -2.59 10.05
CA TYR A 30 -3.00 -3.28 9.73
C TYR A 30 -2.88 -4.77 10.07
N PRO A 31 -3.78 -5.32 10.90
CA PRO A 31 -3.77 -6.75 11.20
C PRO A 31 -4.04 -7.58 9.95
N GLY A 32 -3.32 -8.67 9.79
CA GLY A 32 -3.51 -9.54 8.65
C GLY A 32 -2.40 -10.58 8.53
N THR A 33 -2.40 -11.26 7.39
CA THR A 33 -1.44 -12.30 7.08
C THR A 33 -0.47 -11.81 6.02
N VAL A 34 0.82 -11.90 6.28
CA VAL A 34 1.84 -11.67 5.26
C VAL A 34 1.78 -12.82 4.26
N VAL A 35 1.44 -12.52 3.02
CA VAL A 35 1.24 -13.54 1.97
C VAL A 35 2.37 -13.58 0.96
N ALA A 36 3.17 -12.54 0.88
CA ALA A 36 4.31 -12.50 -0.04
C ALA A 36 5.34 -11.47 0.40
N HIS A 37 6.55 -11.63 -0.12
CA HIS A 37 7.64 -10.66 -0.03
C HIS A 37 8.11 -10.34 -1.43
N TRP A 38 8.22 -9.05 -1.74
CA TRP A 38 8.78 -8.57 -3.00
C TRP A 38 10.08 -7.84 -2.72
N ALA A 39 11.15 -8.24 -3.38
CA ALA A 39 12.48 -7.66 -3.21
C ALA A 39 13.10 -7.34 -4.57
N GLY A 40 14.15 -6.54 -4.59
CA GLY A 40 14.86 -6.19 -5.82
C GLY A 40 13.95 -5.55 -6.85
N SER A 41 13.97 -6.06 -8.09
CA SER A 41 13.16 -5.51 -9.18
C SER A 41 11.67 -5.65 -8.93
N GLU A 42 11.22 -6.68 -8.24
CA GLU A 42 9.81 -6.83 -7.88
C GLU A 42 9.32 -5.68 -7.00
N ALA A 43 10.12 -5.27 -6.02
CA ALA A 43 9.79 -4.14 -5.15
C ALA A 43 9.77 -2.83 -5.94
N VAL A 44 10.75 -2.60 -6.80
CA VAL A 44 10.83 -1.41 -7.65
C VAL A 44 9.60 -1.33 -8.57
N ASP A 45 9.26 -2.43 -9.22
CA ASP A 45 8.14 -2.49 -10.16
C ASP A 45 6.80 -2.28 -9.43
N ALA A 46 6.63 -2.87 -8.24
CA ALA A 46 5.43 -2.71 -7.45
C ALA A 46 5.23 -1.25 -7.01
N LEU A 47 6.28 -0.59 -6.54
CA LEU A 47 6.21 0.82 -6.16
C LEU A 47 5.90 1.72 -7.35
N ALA A 48 6.51 1.45 -8.51
CA ALA A 48 6.23 2.19 -9.73
C ALA A 48 4.76 2.02 -10.16
N LEU A 49 4.23 0.81 -10.04
CA LEU A 49 2.83 0.51 -10.35
C LEU A 49 1.89 1.28 -9.42
N ILE A 50 2.18 1.30 -8.12
CA ILE A 50 1.38 2.06 -7.15
C ILE A 50 1.41 3.56 -7.48
N GLU A 51 2.58 4.11 -7.76
CA GLU A 51 2.70 5.53 -8.14
C GLU A 51 1.97 5.88 -9.44
N SER A 52 1.77 4.90 -10.32
CA SER A 52 1.06 5.09 -11.59
C SER A 52 -0.46 5.09 -11.44
N LEU A 53 -1.00 4.80 -10.25
CA LEU A 53 -2.45 4.80 -10.04
C LEU A 53 -3.01 6.20 -10.27
N PRO A 54 -3.99 6.37 -11.18
CA PRO A 54 -4.60 7.66 -11.43
C PRO A 54 -5.41 8.14 -10.22
N ASP A 55 -5.39 9.44 -9.99
CA ASP A 55 -6.20 10.05 -8.94
C ASP A 55 -7.70 9.90 -9.25
N SER A 56 -8.50 9.87 -8.19
CA SER A 56 -9.95 9.80 -8.29
C SER A 56 -10.57 10.72 -7.24
N GLU A 57 -11.89 10.87 -7.35
CA GLU A 57 -12.65 11.65 -6.37
C GLU A 57 -12.95 10.82 -5.12
N GLN A 58 -13.16 11.52 -4.01
CA GLN A 58 -13.58 10.89 -2.77
C GLN A 58 -14.97 10.28 -2.92
N HIS A 59 -15.13 9.06 -2.46
CA HIS A 59 -16.41 8.36 -2.42
C HIS A 59 -16.90 8.27 -0.97
N ARG A 60 -18.23 8.37 -0.78
CA ARG A 60 -18.85 8.17 0.52
C ARG A 60 -19.00 6.68 0.79
N CYS A 61 -18.01 6.09 1.41
CA CYS A 61 -18.14 4.72 1.89
C CYS A 61 -17.14 4.47 3.03
N GLY A 62 -17.44 3.46 3.82
CA GLY A 62 -16.56 3.08 4.92
C GLY A 62 -15.27 2.48 4.39
N PHE A 63 -14.13 2.96 4.88
CA PHE A 63 -12.84 2.43 4.50
C PHE A 63 -12.70 1.00 4.99
N SER A 64 -12.64 0.06 4.06
CA SER A 64 -12.50 -1.37 4.35
C SER A 64 -11.41 -1.96 3.45
N PRO A 65 -10.14 -1.77 3.81
CA PRO A 65 -9.04 -2.23 2.96
C PRO A 65 -8.88 -3.74 3.04
N GLY A 66 -8.61 -4.37 1.88
CA GLY A 66 -8.35 -5.80 1.81
C GLY A 66 -6.88 -6.15 1.75
N TRP A 67 -6.05 -5.22 1.28
CA TRP A 67 -4.63 -5.45 1.03
C TRP A 67 -3.79 -4.28 1.48
N SER A 68 -2.59 -4.56 1.99
CA SER A 68 -1.59 -3.53 2.22
C SER A 68 -0.21 -3.98 1.79
N VAL A 69 0.66 -2.98 1.61
CA VAL A 69 2.09 -3.19 1.41
C VAL A 69 2.84 -2.46 2.52
N ARG A 70 3.83 -3.14 3.10
CA ARG A 70 4.76 -2.55 4.07
C ARG A 70 6.13 -2.48 3.44
N ALA A 71 6.69 -1.28 3.38
CA ALA A 71 8.00 -1.04 2.75
C ALA A 71 9.09 -0.93 3.82
N TYR A 72 10.17 -1.67 3.64
CA TYR A 72 11.30 -1.71 4.56
C TYR A 72 12.58 -1.33 3.82
N ASP A 73 13.48 -0.64 4.51
CA ASP A 73 14.85 -0.45 4.04
C ASP A 73 15.71 -1.68 4.33
N THR A 74 17.02 -1.60 4.10
CA THR A 74 17.93 -2.72 4.32
C THR A 74 18.07 -3.13 5.78
N SER A 75 17.72 -2.28 6.74
CA SER A 75 17.75 -2.63 8.17
C SER A 75 16.65 -3.61 8.55
N LEU A 76 15.52 -3.59 7.85
CA LEU A 76 14.35 -4.45 8.09
C LEU A 76 13.75 -4.31 9.51
N GLU A 77 14.06 -3.23 10.22
CA GLU A 77 13.63 -3.05 11.61
C GLU A 77 12.19 -2.55 11.70
N LEU A 78 11.90 -1.42 11.03
CA LEU A 78 10.58 -0.80 11.04
C LEU A 78 10.17 -0.49 9.60
N ALA A 79 8.88 -0.63 9.33
CA ALA A 79 8.36 -0.21 8.04
C ALA A 79 8.52 1.30 7.87
N LEU A 80 9.05 1.71 6.74
CA LEU A 80 9.12 3.12 6.35
C LEU A 80 7.73 3.68 6.16
N PHE A 81 6.85 2.90 5.55
CA PHE A 81 5.43 3.19 5.44
C PHE A 81 4.64 1.90 5.20
N GLU A 82 3.36 1.98 5.48
CA GLU A 82 2.37 0.99 5.08
C GLU A 82 1.29 1.69 4.26
N ALA A 83 0.93 1.12 3.12
CA ALA A 83 -0.15 1.61 2.27
C ALA A 83 -1.27 0.56 2.23
N ALA A 84 -2.45 0.91 2.73
CA ALA A 84 -3.62 0.04 2.76
C ALA A 84 -4.62 0.48 1.69
N PHE A 85 -5.04 -0.46 0.86
CA PHE A 85 -5.87 -0.19 -0.33
C PHE A 85 -7.28 -0.70 -0.15
N CYS A 86 -8.26 0.19 -0.35
CA CYS A 86 -9.68 -0.15 -0.44
C CYS A 86 -10.14 0.05 -1.87
N PHE A 87 -10.23 -1.04 -2.64
CA PHE A 87 -10.63 -0.98 -4.04
C PHE A 87 -12.12 -0.66 -4.22
N THR A 88 -12.94 -0.98 -3.23
CA THR A 88 -14.38 -0.67 -3.28
C THR A 88 -14.67 0.79 -2.98
N CYS A 89 -13.85 1.45 -2.16
CA CYS A 89 -14.02 2.85 -1.78
C CYS A 89 -13.08 3.81 -2.50
N HIS A 90 -12.24 3.30 -3.43
CA HIS A 90 -11.30 4.11 -4.21
C HIS A 90 -10.29 4.86 -3.33
N GLU A 91 -9.96 4.32 -2.17
CA GLU A 91 -9.17 5.02 -1.16
C GLU A 91 -7.93 4.20 -0.79
N VAL A 92 -6.83 4.91 -0.58
CA VAL A 92 -5.61 4.34 -0.01
C VAL A 92 -5.18 5.21 1.17
N ARG A 93 -4.80 4.57 2.26
CA ARG A 93 -4.26 5.26 3.44
C ARG A 93 -2.83 4.84 3.66
N LEU A 94 -1.96 5.85 3.77
CA LEU A 94 -0.55 5.67 4.08
C LEU A 94 -0.29 6.07 5.52
N ARG A 95 0.50 5.27 6.22
CA ARG A 95 0.97 5.58 7.57
C ARG A 95 2.40 5.11 7.75
N GLY A 96 3.08 5.69 8.70
CA GLY A 96 4.47 5.37 9.01
C GLY A 96 5.35 6.61 9.13
N PRO A 97 6.59 6.44 9.64
CA PRO A 97 7.48 7.56 9.94
C PRO A 97 7.89 8.37 8.72
N ALA A 98 7.89 7.77 7.52
CA ALA A 98 8.29 8.44 6.30
C ALA A 98 7.14 9.17 5.60
N VAL A 99 5.90 9.09 6.11
CA VAL A 99 4.72 9.63 5.45
C VAL A 99 4.40 11.04 5.95
N PRO A 100 4.52 12.06 5.08
CA PRO A 100 4.03 13.39 5.44
C PRO A 100 2.49 13.39 5.49
N PRO A 101 1.88 14.22 6.37
CA PRO A 101 0.41 14.24 6.53
C PRO A 101 -0.36 14.44 5.22
N ALA A 102 0.19 15.20 4.29
CA ALA A 102 -0.46 15.47 3.00
C ALA A 102 -0.64 14.23 2.13
N LEU A 103 0.13 13.17 2.37
CA LEU A 103 0.05 11.91 1.62
C LEU A 103 -0.74 10.82 2.35
N GLY A 104 -1.23 11.09 3.56
CA GLY A 104 -1.84 10.08 4.42
C GLY A 104 -3.12 9.47 3.88
N THR A 105 -3.92 10.23 3.13
CA THR A 105 -5.14 9.73 2.51
C THR A 105 -5.19 10.21 1.07
N GLN A 106 -5.34 9.25 0.14
CA GLN A 106 -5.41 9.54 -1.28
C GLN A 106 -6.51 8.71 -1.90
N PHE A 107 -6.97 9.12 -3.08
CA PHE A 107 -8.03 8.44 -3.82
C PHE A 107 -7.52 8.06 -5.19
N PHE A 108 -7.86 6.85 -5.64
CA PHE A 108 -7.40 6.32 -6.92
C PHE A 108 -8.57 5.69 -7.68
N ASP A 109 -8.41 5.56 -9.00
CA ASP A 109 -9.39 4.90 -9.85
C ASP A 109 -9.15 3.39 -9.90
N PRO A 110 -9.97 2.56 -9.22
CA PRO A 110 -9.78 1.11 -9.22
C PRO A 110 -10.11 0.45 -10.56
N GLY A 111 -10.81 1.15 -11.46
CA GLY A 111 -11.09 0.66 -12.79
C GLY A 111 -9.96 0.87 -13.80
N ALA A 112 -8.96 1.68 -13.45
CA ALA A 112 -7.80 1.90 -14.32
C ALA A 112 -6.93 0.65 -14.43
N LEU A 113 -6.24 0.50 -15.58
CA LEU A 113 -5.37 -0.67 -15.80
C LEU A 113 -4.31 -0.87 -14.72
N PRO A 114 -3.60 0.17 -14.25
CA PRO A 114 -2.63 -0.02 -13.17
C PRO A 114 -3.26 -0.57 -11.89
N ALA A 115 -4.46 -0.11 -11.53
CA ALA A 115 -5.15 -0.57 -10.34
C ALA A 115 -5.57 -2.04 -10.47
N GLN A 116 -6.05 -2.43 -11.64
CA GLN A 116 -6.42 -3.82 -11.91
C GLN A 116 -5.19 -4.73 -11.91
N SER A 117 -4.07 -4.25 -12.44
CA SER A 117 -2.80 -4.97 -12.40
C SER A 117 -2.32 -5.17 -10.96
N LEU A 118 -2.40 -4.13 -10.13
CA LEU A 118 -2.04 -4.22 -8.72
C LEU A 118 -2.93 -5.22 -7.97
N LEU A 119 -4.24 -5.15 -8.19
CA LEU A 119 -5.17 -6.09 -7.55
C LEU A 119 -4.88 -7.54 -7.96
N SER A 120 -4.52 -7.76 -9.23
CA SER A 120 -4.12 -9.08 -9.72
C SER A 120 -2.86 -9.59 -9.02
N LEU A 121 -1.87 -8.73 -8.80
CA LEU A 121 -0.66 -9.09 -8.04
C LEU A 121 -1.01 -9.47 -6.60
N PHE A 122 -1.88 -8.72 -5.95
CA PHE A 122 -2.33 -9.04 -4.59
C PHE A 122 -3.03 -10.39 -4.52
N ARG A 123 -3.96 -10.64 -5.43
CA ARG A 123 -4.70 -11.91 -5.48
C ARG A 123 -3.78 -13.09 -5.75
N LYS A 124 -2.82 -12.93 -6.63
CA LYS A 124 -1.81 -13.95 -6.92
C LYS A 124 -0.93 -14.23 -5.69
N ALA A 125 -0.53 -13.19 -4.97
CA ALA A 125 0.25 -13.32 -3.75
C ALA A 125 -0.52 -14.07 -2.66
N GLY A 126 -1.82 -13.86 -2.55
CA GLY A 126 -2.69 -14.45 -1.53
C GLY A 126 -3.19 -15.86 -1.82
N ARG A 127 -2.77 -16.46 -2.91
CA ARG A 127 -3.20 -17.83 -3.28
C ARG A 127 -2.44 -18.92 -2.55
#